data_1f3603b1602e73617fda2937351f73eb
#
_entry.id   1f3603b1602e73617fda2937351f73eb
#
_cell.length_a   1.000
_cell.length_b   1.000
_cell.length_c   1.000
_cell.angle_alpha   90.00
_cell.angle_beta   90.00
_cell.angle_gamma   90.00
#
_symmetry.space_group_name_H-M   'P 1'
#
loop_
_entity.id
_entity.type
_entity.pdbx_description
1 polymer ?
#
loop_
_entity_poly.entity_id
_entity_poly.type
_entity_poly.pdbx_seq_one_letter_code
_entity_poly.pdbx_strand_id
1 'polypeptide(L)'
;VKKVVLINMLAVSLLSTESFASSYDEYAIKPAEQQLSNQQQKVDEPISFLPIPTFITEPAVGPGLGVVGLFFHDNEKKAKKKKKEGSTLPQSISLVGLLGTKNGTKGGAVGHITFWDEDRIRYQGIVGWASINLDFYTFDEIKLLTPLSLNIEGPAVFQNLKLRYDDSNFFYGFKQIYRQVDISLADNPIEDFLLENDIIKEHLSLDVNTSGIGPLLEYDSRDNPLNPERGFNYKAEYLYFDEAIGSKVDYTSLKLTALNYWRYTDKFNFALRMQYDSVNNRGEKRLPVYIPPSISLRGVSATRYQGLDVFVTEAEASYKVTHKIKLNVFTGMGWAADSFSDLSKAETIDTVGAGFRYLIDEHYGISIGLDVAHGPEQNAIYIQAGSTW
;
A
#
# COMPACT_ATOMS: atom_id res chain seq x y z
N VAL A 1 -9.78 7.69 -6.01
CA VAL A 1 -9.03 6.43 -5.83
C VAL A 1 -7.56 6.61 -6.17
N LYS A 2 -7.14 7.55 -7.01
CA LYS A 2 -5.78 7.70 -7.51
C LYS A 2 -4.86 8.62 -6.74
N LYS A 3 -5.33 9.57 -5.97
CA LYS A 3 -4.52 10.16 -4.90
C LYS A 3 -4.38 9.18 -3.74
N VAL A 4 -5.33 8.28 -3.57
CA VAL A 4 -5.18 7.11 -2.68
C VAL A 4 -4.17 6.14 -3.24
N VAL A 5 -4.08 5.93 -4.55
CA VAL A 5 -3.12 4.98 -5.12
C VAL A 5 -1.71 5.56 -5.18
N LEU A 6 -1.48 6.84 -5.33
CA LEU A 6 -0.12 7.37 -5.29
C LEU A 6 0.27 7.90 -3.92
N ILE A 7 -0.64 8.43 -3.12
CA ILE A 7 -0.44 8.57 -1.68
C ILE A 7 -0.50 7.19 -1.03
N ASN A 8 -1.26 6.20 -1.53
CA ASN A 8 -1.08 4.80 -1.20
C ASN A 8 0.11 4.17 -1.95
N MET A 9 0.61 4.65 -3.07
CA MET A 9 1.87 4.18 -3.65
C MET A 9 3.09 4.87 -3.04
N LEU A 10 3.03 6.14 -2.67
CA LEU A 10 3.94 6.73 -1.68
C LEU A 10 3.69 6.13 -0.30
N ALA A 11 2.47 5.94 0.08
CA ALA A 11 2.09 5.25 1.30
C ALA A 11 2.18 3.72 1.14
N VAL A 12 2.07 3.05 0.04
CA VAL A 12 2.22 1.59 -0.11
C VAL A 12 3.66 1.19 -0.41
N SER A 13 4.48 1.96 -1.08
CA SER A 13 5.93 1.78 -0.97
C SER A 13 6.49 2.26 0.39
N LEU A 14 5.75 3.13 1.09
CA LEU A 14 6.01 3.60 2.45
C LEU A 14 5.14 2.87 3.50
N LEU A 15 4.01 2.27 3.11
CA LEU A 15 2.99 1.59 3.91
C LEU A 15 2.98 0.07 3.73
N SER A 16 3.91 -0.50 3.00
CA SER A 16 4.40 -1.84 3.33
C SER A 16 4.94 -1.86 4.78
N THR A 17 5.05 -0.68 5.41
CA THR A 17 5.20 -0.47 6.86
C THR A 17 3.91 -0.69 7.68
N GLU A 18 2.72 -0.88 7.12
CA GLU A 18 1.57 -1.40 7.88
C GLU A 18 1.83 -2.79 8.45
N SER A 19 2.93 -3.38 8.03
CA SER A 19 3.45 -4.66 8.46
C SER A 19 4.24 -4.66 9.76
N PHE A 20 4.41 -3.56 10.46
CA PHE A 20 5.35 -3.43 11.57
C PHE A 20 4.88 -3.96 12.92
N ALA A 21 4.04 -4.95 13.05
CA ALA A 21 3.87 -5.57 14.35
C ALA A 21 3.11 -6.89 14.28
N SER A 22 3.73 -7.92 14.55
CA SER A 22 3.35 -9.08 15.36
C SER A 22 4.31 -10.24 15.16
N SER A 23 4.97 -10.62 16.19
CA SER A 23 5.27 -12.03 16.46
C SER A 23 5.67 -12.16 17.93
N TYR A 24 4.73 -12.59 18.73
CA TYR A 24 5.03 -13.34 19.93
C TYR A 24 4.53 -14.74 19.66
N ASP A 25 5.44 -15.66 19.37
CA ASP A 25 5.26 -17.07 19.71
C ASP A 25 6.57 -17.66 20.19
N GLU A 26 6.46 -18.05 21.45
CA GLU A 26 7.38 -18.81 22.26
C GLU A 26 7.55 -20.21 21.63
N TYR A 27 8.65 -20.40 20.89
CA TYR A 27 9.25 -21.72 20.74
C TYR A 27 10.68 -21.68 21.24
N ALA A 28 10.82 -22.09 22.50
CA ALA A 28 12.08 -22.45 23.12
C ALA A 28 12.80 -23.51 22.27
N ILE A 29 13.72 -23.09 21.45
CA ILE A 29 14.77 -23.97 20.94
C ILE A 29 15.77 -24.12 22.07
N LYS A 30 15.82 -25.31 22.65
CA LYS A 30 16.86 -25.68 23.60
C LYS A 30 18.25 -25.44 22.99
N PRO A 31 19.19 -24.89 23.74
CA PRO A 31 20.51 -24.59 23.22
C PRO A 31 21.28 -25.88 22.93
N ALA A 32 21.70 -26.05 21.70
CA ALA A 32 22.81 -26.93 21.41
C ALA A 32 24.08 -26.26 21.92
N GLU A 33 24.70 -26.91 22.90
CA GLU A 33 25.86 -26.47 23.65
C GLU A 33 27.07 -26.12 22.76
N GLN A 34 27.63 -24.98 23.11
CA GLN A 34 29.05 -24.64 23.12
C GLN A 34 30.01 -25.52 22.30
N GLN A 35 30.44 -24.97 21.18
CA GLN A 35 31.86 -24.92 20.81
C GLN A 35 31.98 -24.07 19.53
N LEU A 36 32.29 -22.80 19.69
CA LEU A 36 33.20 -22.02 18.83
C LEU A 36 33.35 -20.62 19.47
N SER A 37 34.28 -20.59 20.43
CA SER A 37 34.78 -19.38 21.04
C SER A 37 35.50 -18.51 20.02
N ASN A 38 35.31 -17.21 20.13
CA ASN A 38 36.17 -16.14 19.59
C ASN A 38 36.08 -15.83 18.09
N GLN A 39 34.89 -15.50 17.61
CA GLN A 39 34.77 -14.36 16.71
C GLN A 39 33.82 -13.37 17.42
N GLN A 40 34.36 -12.22 17.80
CA GLN A 40 33.55 -11.08 18.22
C GLN A 40 32.64 -10.73 17.04
N GLN A 41 31.39 -11.20 17.07
CA GLN A 41 30.34 -10.63 16.26
C GLN A 41 30.25 -9.16 16.66
N LYS A 42 30.69 -8.28 15.79
CA LYS A 42 30.30 -6.88 15.81
C LYS A 42 28.78 -6.90 15.86
N VAL A 43 28.21 -6.65 17.01
CA VAL A 43 26.76 -6.41 17.15
C VAL A 43 26.56 -5.10 16.38
N ASP A 44 25.99 -5.18 15.18
CA ASP A 44 25.65 -4.00 14.40
C ASP A 44 24.77 -3.12 15.28
N GLU A 45 25.19 -1.88 15.50
CA GLU A 45 24.38 -0.90 16.20
C GLU A 45 23.10 -0.67 15.39
N PRO A 46 21.94 -0.56 16.04
CA PRO A 46 20.69 -0.35 15.33
C PRO A 46 20.78 0.94 14.49
N ILE A 47 20.45 0.82 13.22
CA ILE A 47 20.45 1.96 12.29
C ILE A 47 19.41 2.96 12.76
N SER A 48 19.84 4.19 13.08
CA SER A 48 18.94 5.28 13.49
C SER A 48 18.30 6.01 12.30
N PHE A 49 18.91 5.92 11.12
CA PHE A 49 18.43 6.55 9.88
C PHE A 49 18.74 5.66 8.69
N LEU A 50 17.74 5.43 7.84
CA LEU A 50 17.86 4.66 6.61
C LEU A 50 17.29 5.44 5.43
N PRO A 51 18.13 5.95 4.52
CA PRO A 51 17.67 6.51 3.26
C PRO A 51 17.35 5.38 2.27
N ILE A 52 16.14 5.38 1.72
CA ILE A 52 15.68 4.41 0.72
C ILE A 52 15.45 5.16 -0.60
N PRO A 53 16.29 4.98 -1.61
CA PRO A 53 15.99 5.44 -2.95
C PRO A 53 14.77 4.68 -3.48
N THR A 54 13.80 5.40 -4.01
CA THR A 54 12.57 4.84 -4.55
C THR A 54 12.53 5.08 -6.04
N PHE A 55 12.31 4.03 -6.80
CA PHE A 55 12.14 4.11 -8.25
C PHE A 55 10.65 3.93 -8.55
N ILE A 56 10.09 4.87 -9.27
CA ILE A 56 8.69 4.82 -9.67
C ILE A 56 8.67 4.27 -11.08
N THR A 57 7.99 3.15 -11.24
CA THR A 57 7.87 2.42 -12.50
C THR A 57 6.41 2.11 -12.82
N GLU A 58 5.50 2.75 -12.09
CA GLU A 58 4.06 2.63 -12.31
C GLU A 58 3.68 3.24 -13.66
N PRO A 59 3.12 2.44 -14.58
CA PRO A 59 2.80 2.92 -15.92
C PRO A 59 1.87 4.14 -15.96
N ALA A 60 0.96 4.25 -15.00
CA ALA A 60 0.00 5.36 -14.95
C ALA A 60 0.63 6.74 -14.71
N VAL A 61 1.81 6.80 -14.08
CA VAL A 61 2.51 8.05 -13.76
C VAL A 61 3.87 8.16 -14.44
N GLY A 62 4.26 7.12 -15.18
CA GLY A 62 5.55 7.06 -15.87
C GLY A 62 6.74 6.84 -14.94
N PRO A 63 7.94 6.68 -15.52
CA PRO A 63 9.15 6.45 -14.76
C PRO A 63 9.53 7.67 -13.92
N GLY A 64 9.97 7.42 -12.69
CA GLY A 64 10.34 8.48 -11.76
C GLY A 64 11.31 8.03 -10.68
N LEU A 65 11.74 8.99 -9.90
CA LEU A 65 12.65 8.80 -8.77
C LEU A 65 12.06 9.44 -7.52
N GLY A 66 12.36 8.84 -6.39
CA GLY A 66 12.03 9.39 -5.09
C GLY A 66 13.11 9.04 -4.08
N VAL A 67 12.97 9.59 -2.90
CA VAL A 67 13.77 9.23 -1.73
C VAL A 67 12.86 9.22 -0.51
N VAL A 68 13.05 8.21 0.33
CA VAL A 68 12.39 8.08 1.62
C VAL A 68 13.45 7.96 2.69
N GLY A 69 13.43 8.87 3.65
CA GLY A 69 14.22 8.78 4.87
C GLY A 69 13.39 8.14 5.98
N LEU A 70 13.83 7.03 6.52
CA LEU A 70 13.26 6.40 7.72
C LEU A 70 14.13 6.76 8.93
N PHE A 71 13.49 7.26 9.98
CA PHE A 71 14.11 7.61 11.25
C PHE A 71 13.56 6.69 12.33
N PHE A 72 14.40 5.81 12.85
CA PHE A 72 14.04 4.86 13.90
C PHE A 72 14.28 5.50 15.28
N HIS A 73 13.24 5.50 16.11
CA HIS A 73 13.28 6.10 17.44
C HIS A 73 13.29 4.99 18.50
N ASP A 74 14.47 4.52 18.83
CA ASP A 74 14.65 3.52 19.89
C ASP A 74 15.10 4.18 21.19
N ASN A 75 14.46 3.80 22.29
CA ASN A 75 14.94 4.15 23.62
C ASN A 75 15.92 3.05 24.07
N GLU A 76 17.23 3.35 24.16
CA GLU A 76 18.28 2.39 24.47
C GLU A 76 18.01 1.49 25.69
N LYS A 77 17.37 2.03 26.75
CA LYS A 77 17.02 1.26 27.94
C LYS A 77 15.90 0.25 27.67
N LYS A 78 14.93 0.59 26.82
CA LYS A 78 13.83 -0.28 26.43
C LYS A 78 14.24 -1.25 25.31
N ALA A 79 15.13 -0.83 24.41
CA ALA A 79 15.71 -1.69 23.38
C ALA A 79 16.48 -2.88 23.99
N LYS A 80 17.27 -2.63 25.05
CA LYS A 80 17.96 -3.71 25.81
C LYS A 80 17.00 -4.68 26.51
N LYS A 81 15.84 -4.20 26.98
CA LYS A 81 14.80 -5.05 27.57
C LYS A 81 14.09 -5.87 26.50
N LYS A 82 13.66 -5.25 25.39
CA LYS A 82 13.03 -5.90 24.24
C LYS A 82 13.93 -6.94 23.57
N LYS A 83 15.24 -6.68 23.47
CA LYS A 83 16.22 -7.64 22.95
C LYS A 83 16.30 -8.93 23.80
N LYS A 84 16.05 -8.84 25.11
CA LYS A 84 15.91 -10.01 25.99
C LYS A 84 14.59 -10.76 25.77
N GLU A 85 13.56 -10.09 25.27
CA GLU A 85 12.21 -10.60 25.03
C GLU A 85 11.96 -11.02 23.56
N GLY A 86 12.99 -10.93 22.70
CA GLY A 86 12.93 -11.40 21.30
C GLY A 86 12.24 -10.44 20.32
N SER A 87 11.76 -9.27 20.75
CA SER A 87 11.16 -8.27 19.85
C SER A 87 12.23 -7.46 19.12
N THR A 88 12.17 -7.45 17.79
CA THR A 88 13.07 -6.67 16.91
C THR A 88 12.49 -5.34 16.46
N LEU A 89 11.24 -5.02 16.81
CA LEU A 89 10.55 -3.82 16.33
C LEU A 89 11.01 -2.56 17.07
N PRO A 90 11.27 -1.46 16.33
CA PRO A 90 11.53 -0.15 16.92
C PRO A 90 10.29 0.38 17.65
N GLN A 91 10.49 1.32 18.59
CA GLN A 91 9.39 1.90 19.37
C GLN A 91 8.53 2.84 18.52
N SER A 92 9.14 3.56 17.60
CA SER A 92 8.45 4.36 16.60
C SER A 92 9.36 4.66 15.41
N ILE A 93 8.73 4.99 14.28
CA ILE A 93 9.40 5.33 13.02
C ILE A 93 8.79 6.62 12.50
N SER A 94 9.62 7.61 12.21
CA SER A 94 9.21 8.74 11.39
C SER A 94 9.72 8.56 9.98
N LEU A 95 8.97 9.05 9.01
CA LEU A 95 9.33 9.01 7.61
C LEU A 95 9.17 10.38 6.95
N VAL A 96 10.03 10.66 6.00
CA VAL A 96 9.94 11.81 5.10
C VAL A 96 10.22 11.31 3.70
N GLY A 97 9.31 11.57 2.77
CA GLY A 97 9.43 11.12 1.38
C GLY A 97 9.19 12.24 0.38
N LEU A 98 9.95 12.22 -0.71
CA LEU A 98 9.79 13.10 -1.87
C LEU A 98 9.89 12.26 -3.13
N LEU A 99 9.14 12.64 -4.17
CA LEU A 99 9.21 11.98 -5.47
C LEU A 99 8.92 12.93 -6.64
N GLY A 100 9.38 12.51 -7.81
CA GLY A 100 9.03 13.13 -9.09
C GLY A 100 9.11 12.12 -10.23
N THR A 101 8.30 12.28 -11.26
CA THR A 101 8.24 11.39 -12.42
C THR A 101 8.35 12.16 -13.73
N LYS A 102 8.63 11.45 -14.81
CA LYS A 102 8.83 12.04 -16.14
C LYS A 102 7.56 12.70 -16.68
N ASN A 103 6.36 12.22 -16.31
CA ASN A 103 5.11 12.83 -16.74
C ASN A 103 4.71 14.09 -15.94
N GLY A 104 5.61 14.60 -15.07
CA GLY A 104 5.37 15.79 -14.24
C GLY A 104 4.69 15.49 -12.90
N THR A 105 4.35 14.25 -12.58
CA THR A 105 3.88 13.87 -11.25
C THR A 105 4.96 14.15 -10.21
N LYS A 106 4.59 14.81 -9.11
CA LYS A 106 5.49 15.14 -8.00
C LYS A 106 4.74 15.15 -6.68
N GLY A 107 5.44 14.92 -5.58
CA GLY A 107 4.82 14.95 -4.27
C GLY A 107 5.80 14.72 -3.14
N GLY A 108 5.31 14.97 -1.92
CA GLY A 108 6.04 14.73 -0.69
C GLY A 108 5.10 14.40 0.45
N ALA A 109 5.62 13.66 1.42
CA ALA A 109 4.87 13.28 2.61
C ALA A 109 5.78 13.17 3.83
N VAL A 110 5.20 13.39 4.99
CA VAL A 110 5.78 13.07 6.30
C VAL A 110 4.83 12.14 7.03
N GLY A 111 5.39 11.19 7.78
CA GLY A 111 4.59 10.23 8.52
C GLY A 111 5.24 9.81 9.81
N HIS A 112 4.42 9.24 10.69
CA HIS A 112 4.86 8.70 11.97
C HIS A 112 4.07 7.45 12.30
N ILE A 113 4.79 6.41 12.69
CA ILE A 113 4.26 5.13 13.14
C ILE A 113 4.79 4.89 14.54
N THR A 114 3.93 4.55 15.47
CA THR A 114 4.34 4.30 16.84
C THR A 114 3.56 3.16 17.48
N PHE A 115 4.23 2.47 18.40
CA PHE A 115 3.75 1.32 19.14
C PHE A 115 3.87 1.63 20.62
N TRP A 116 2.72 1.84 21.27
CA TRP A 116 2.65 2.15 22.70
C TRP A 116 2.21 0.92 23.49
N ASP A 117 2.52 0.95 24.79
CA ASP A 117 2.06 -0.03 25.76
C ASP A 117 2.32 -1.49 25.31
N GLU A 118 3.59 -1.80 24.99
CA GLU A 118 4.02 -3.13 24.55
C GLU A 118 3.23 -3.66 23.33
N ASP A 119 2.96 -2.76 22.36
CA ASP A 119 2.20 -3.02 21.15
C ASP A 119 0.67 -3.20 21.36
N ARG A 120 0.13 -2.76 22.49
CA ARG A 120 -1.31 -2.73 22.71
C ARG A 120 -2.01 -1.62 21.93
N ILE A 121 -1.28 -0.53 21.65
CA ILE A 121 -1.78 0.61 20.89
C ILE A 121 -0.85 0.85 19.72
N ARG A 122 -1.41 0.86 18.50
CA ARG A 122 -0.72 1.19 17.26
C ARG A 122 -1.32 2.46 16.67
N TYR A 123 -0.49 3.45 16.42
CA TYR A 123 -0.88 4.65 15.71
C TYR A 123 -0.03 4.83 14.46
N GLN A 124 -0.67 5.26 13.39
CA GLN A 124 -0.04 5.64 12.14
C GLN A 124 -0.70 6.92 11.62
N GLY A 125 0.11 7.91 11.32
CA GLY A 125 -0.34 9.16 10.71
C GLY A 125 0.57 9.56 9.57
N ILE A 126 -0.02 10.03 8.45
CA ILE A 126 0.69 10.53 7.27
C ILE A 126 0.00 11.78 6.79
N VAL A 127 0.79 12.80 6.50
CA VAL A 127 0.37 14.05 5.85
C VAL A 127 1.23 14.24 4.61
N GLY A 128 0.61 14.52 3.49
CA GLY A 128 1.32 14.73 2.24
C GLY A 128 0.62 15.68 1.30
N TRP A 129 1.34 16.10 0.29
CA TRP A 129 0.85 16.83 -0.86
C TRP A 129 1.40 16.20 -2.14
N ALA A 130 0.56 16.15 -3.17
CA ALA A 130 0.97 15.65 -4.48
C ALA A 130 0.24 16.37 -5.61
N SER A 131 0.92 16.51 -6.75
CA SER A 131 0.34 16.85 -8.05
C SER A 131 0.61 15.67 -8.98
N ILE A 132 -0.45 15.03 -9.47
CA ILE A 132 -0.38 13.73 -10.10
C ILE A 132 -1.04 13.78 -11.47
N ASN A 133 -0.27 13.55 -12.52
CA ASN A 133 -0.77 13.43 -13.88
C ASN A 133 -1.15 11.97 -14.18
N LEU A 134 -2.37 11.75 -14.63
CA LEU A 134 -2.93 10.41 -14.77
C LEU A 134 -3.88 10.30 -15.98
N ASP A 135 -3.80 9.16 -16.63
CA ASP A 135 -4.69 8.80 -17.74
C ASP A 135 -5.91 8.01 -17.24
N PHE A 136 -7.10 8.46 -17.56
CA PHE A 136 -8.35 7.80 -17.26
C PHE A 136 -8.93 7.18 -18.52
N TYR A 137 -9.32 5.92 -18.43
CA TYR A 137 -9.86 5.14 -19.56
C TYR A 137 -11.37 4.95 -19.47
N THR A 138 -11.96 5.30 -18.35
CA THR A 138 -13.41 5.29 -18.14
C THR A 138 -13.85 6.63 -17.59
N PHE A 139 -14.87 7.20 -18.17
CA PHE A 139 -15.49 8.44 -17.76
C PHE A 139 -17.01 8.26 -17.81
N ASP A 140 -17.68 8.41 -16.65
CA ASP A 140 -19.13 8.30 -16.53
C ASP A 140 -19.72 7.03 -17.19
N GLU A 141 -19.19 5.85 -16.84
CA GLU A 141 -19.55 4.53 -17.40
C GLU A 141 -19.19 4.33 -18.88
N ILE A 142 -18.65 5.37 -19.54
CA ILE A 142 -18.23 5.30 -20.93
C ILE A 142 -16.74 4.91 -20.99
N LYS A 143 -16.44 3.81 -21.67
CA LYS A 143 -15.06 3.43 -22.00
C LYS A 143 -14.53 4.36 -23.10
N LEU A 144 -13.43 5.05 -22.79
CA LEU A 144 -12.79 5.97 -23.73
C LEU A 144 -11.80 5.22 -24.62
N LEU A 145 -11.85 5.50 -25.92
CA LEU A 145 -10.88 4.98 -26.90
C LEU A 145 -9.50 5.61 -26.72
N THR A 146 -9.47 6.87 -26.33
CA THR A 146 -8.25 7.62 -25.97
C THR A 146 -8.37 8.02 -24.49
N PRO A 147 -7.34 7.81 -23.67
CA PRO A 147 -7.42 8.19 -22.27
C PRO A 147 -7.55 9.71 -22.09
N LEU A 148 -8.29 10.11 -21.07
CA LEU A 148 -8.37 11.49 -20.62
C LEU A 148 -7.26 11.73 -19.58
N SER A 149 -6.29 12.56 -19.91
CA SER A 149 -5.19 12.91 -19.00
C SER A 149 -5.63 14.03 -18.05
N LEU A 150 -5.64 13.74 -16.76
CA LEU A 150 -6.00 14.69 -15.72
C LEU A 150 -4.84 14.92 -14.76
N ASN A 151 -4.63 16.19 -14.35
CA ASN A 151 -3.84 16.55 -13.20
C ASN A 151 -4.73 16.54 -11.95
N ILE A 152 -4.30 15.85 -10.92
CA ILE A 152 -4.98 15.71 -9.63
C ILE A 152 -4.03 16.21 -8.55
N GLU A 153 -4.37 17.33 -7.89
CA GLU A 153 -3.45 18.01 -6.99
C GLU A 153 -4.08 18.31 -5.62
N GLY A 154 -3.24 18.35 -4.56
CA GLY A 154 -3.60 18.87 -3.25
C GLY A 154 -3.11 18.03 -2.07
N PRO A 155 -3.42 18.47 -0.83
CA PRO A 155 -3.03 17.80 0.40
C PRO A 155 -3.93 16.60 0.73
N ALA A 156 -3.33 15.66 1.48
CA ALA A 156 -4.08 14.55 2.07
C ALA A 156 -3.52 14.19 3.45
N VAL A 157 -4.41 13.72 4.32
CA VAL A 157 -4.12 13.23 5.66
C VAL A 157 -4.71 11.83 5.80
N PHE A 158 -3.92 10.91 6.34
CA PHE A 158 -4.35 9.55 6.66
C PHE A 158 -3.98 9.26 8.10
N GLN A 159 -4.90 8.70 8.87
CA GLN A 159 -4.66 8.29 10.25
C GLN A 159 -5.33 6.96 10.54
N ASN A 160 -4.61 6.11 11.28
CA ASN A 160 -5.12 4.86 11.83
C ASN A 160 -4.76 4.80 13.32
N LEU A 161 -5.74 4.46 14.15
CA LEU A 161 -5.52 4.09 15.54
C LEU A 161 -6.08 2.70 15.77
N LYS A 162 -5.24 1.79 16.27
CA LYS A 162 -5.61 0.40 16.54
C LYS A 162 -5.29 0.03 17.97
N LEU A 163 -6.19 -0.70 18.61
CA LEU A 163 -6.07 -1.24 19.95
C LEU A 163 -6.05 -2.76 19.85
N ARG A 164 -5.12 -3.41 20.53
CA ARG A 164 -5.05 -4.88 20.61
C ARG A 164 -6.14 -5.38 21.56
N TYR A 165 -6.85 -6.41 21.14
CA TYR A 165 -7.80 -7.11 22.01
C TYR A 165 -7.04 -8.13 22.86
N ASP A 166 -6.93 -7.85 24.17
CA ASP A 166 -6.12 -8.62 25.12
C ASP A 166 -4.69 -8.86 24.58
N ASP A 167 -4.14 -10.06 24.80
CA ASP A 167 -2.85 -10.49 24.27
C ASP A 167 -3.00 -11.29 22.96
N SER A 168 -4.09 -11.06 22.23
CA SER A 168 -4.37 -11.74 20.96
C SER A 168 -3.73 -11.04 19.76
N ASN A 169 -3.78 -11.67 18.59
CA ASN A 169 -3.38 -11.07 17.31
C ASN A 169 -4.47 -10.22 16.67
N PHE A 170 -5.56 -9.96 17.39
CA PHE A 170 -6.68 -9.18 16.90
C PHE A 170 -6.60 -7.74 17.35
N PHE A 171 -6.80 -6.81 16.41
CA PHE A 171 -6.82 -5.38 16.62
C PHE A 171 -8.14 -4.80 16.12
N TYR A 172 -8.63 -3.80 16.82
CA TYR A 172 -9.78 -3.00 16.42
C TYR A 172 -9.45 -1.52 16.59
N GLY A 173 -10.10 -0.70 15.81
CA GLY A 173 -9.82 0.72 15.85
C GLY A 173 -10.59 1.50 14.81
N PHE A 174 -10.04 2.61 14.42
CA PHE A 174 -10.63 3.44 13.37
C PHE A 174 -9.57 4.03 12.47
N LYS A 175 -10.00 4.35 11.25
CA LYS A 175 -9.25 5.01 10.21
C LYS A 175 -9.93 6.31 9.84
N GLN A 176 -9.14 7.36 9.62
CA GLN A 176 -9.57 8.63 9.08
C GLN A 176 -8.80 8.96 7.81
N ILE A 177 -9.51 9.51 6.84
CA ILE A 177 -8.93 10.02 5.60
C ILE A 177 -9.51 11.41 5.34
N TYR A 178 -8.64 12.38 5.08
CA TYR A 178 -9.01 13.69 4.55
C TYR A 178 -8.21 13.97 3.30
N ARG A 179 -8.87 14.46 2.24
CA ARG A 179 -8.22 14.84 0.99
C ARG A 179 -8.90 16.09 0.45
N GLN A 180 -8.11 17.07 0.11
CA GLN A 180 -8.53 18.17 -0.76
C GLN A 180 -7.96 17.91 -2.14
N VAL A 181 -8.79 18.00 -3.17
CA VAL A 181 -8.43 17.58 -4.53
C VAL A 181 -8.89 18.63 -5.51
N ASP A 182 -7.92 19.25 -6.17
CA ASP A 182 -8.14 20.08 -7.34
C ASP A 182 -7.84 19.24 -8.59
N ILE A 183 -8.77 19.20 -9.53
CA ILE A 183 -8.65 18.44 -10.78
C ILE A 183 -8.58 19.43 -11.93
N SER A 184 -7.59 19.28 -12.81
CA SER A 184 -7.45 20.02 -14.05
C SER A 184 -7.10 19.06 -15.21
N LEU A 185 -7.31 19.50 -16.42
CA LEU A 185 -6.81 18.78 -17.59
C LEU A 185 -5.29 18.92 -17.67
N ALA A 186 -4.57 17.83 -17.94
CA ALA A 186 -3.13 17.86 -18.10
C ALA A 186 -2.79 18.17 -19.57
N ASP A 187 -2.20 19.35 -19.83
CA ASP A 187 -1.60 19.81 -21.12
C ASP A 187 -2.31 19.26 -22.38
N ASN A 188 -3.60 19.52 -22.53
CA ASN A 188 -4.34 19.04 -23.67
C ASN A 188 -4.70 20.22 -24.59
N PRO A 189 -4.34 20.20 -25.90
CA PRO A 189 -4.71 21.27 -26.85
C PRO A 189 -6.21 21.38 -27.08
N ILE A 190 -7.02 20.48 -26.55
CA ILE A 190 -8.49 20.49 -26.60
C ILE A 190 -9.09 21.04 -25.28
N GLU A 191 -8.26 21.49 -24.33
CA GLU A 191 -8.71 21.95 -23.01
C GLU A 191 -9.77 23.03 -23.09
N ASP A 192 -9.53 24.09 -23.88
CA ASP A 192 -10.48 25.18 -24.06
C ASP A 192 -11.82 24.69 -24.65
N PHE A 193 -11.76 23.79 -25.61
CA PHE A 193 -12.97 23.22 -26.23
C PHE A 193 -13.76 22.30 -25.26
N LEU A 194 -13.06 21.53 -24.44
CA LEU A 194 -13.68 20.66 -23.43
C LEU A 194 -14.25 21.46 -22.25
N LEU A 195 -13.57 22.55 -21.86
CA LEU A 195 -14.01 23.43 -20.78
C LEU A 195 -15.11 24.41 -21.19
N GLU A 196 -15.27 24.70 -22.49
CA GLU A 196 -16.41 25.44 -23.02
C GLU A 196 -17.71 24.62 -23.02
N ASN A 197 -17.63 23.29 -22.94
CA ASN A 197 -18.77 22.40 -22.82
C ASN A 197 -19.22 22.27 -21.37
N ASP A 198 -20.34 22.85 -21.00
CA ASP A 198 -20.91 22.78 -19.65
C ASP A 198 -21.10 21.34 -19.13
N ILE A 199 -21.34 20.38 -20.03
CA ILE A 199 -21.47 18.95 -19.74
C ILE A 199 -20.17 18.40 -19.09
N ILE A 200 -19.01 18.81 -19.60
CA ILE A 200 -17.71 18.31 -19.09
C ILE A 200 -17.34 18.98 -17.77
N LYS A 201 -17.67 20.27 -17.61
CA LYS A 201 -17.48 20.98 -16.34
C LYS A 201 -18.30 20.37 -15.21
N GLU A 202 -19.56 20.02 -15.49
CA GLU A 202 -20.45 19.42 -14.51
C GLU A 202 -19.97 18.01 -14.09
N HIS A 203 -19.34 17.27 -15.01
CA HIS A 203 -18.88 15.90 -14.78
C HIS A 203 -17.46 15.82 -14.18
N LEU A 204 -16.61 16.81 -14.35
CA LEU A 204 -15.23 16.79 -13.85
C LEU A 204 -15.10 17.15 -12.36
N SER A 205 -16.13 17.60 -11.64
CA SER A 205 -16.04 17.96 -10.21
C SER A 205 -14.66 18.56 -9.82
N LEU A 206 -14.38 19.75 -10.32
CA LEU A 206 -13.02 20.35 -10.36
C LEU A 206 -12.37 20.61 -9.00
N ASP A 207 -13.16 20.73 -7.93
CA ASP A 207 -12.69 20.94 -6.55
C ASP A 207 -13.49 20.04 -5.61
N VAL A 208 -12.89 18.97 -5.12
CA VAL A 208 -13.56 17.98 -4.28
C VAL A 208 -12.77 17.67 -3.01
N ASN A 209 -13.31 18.11 -1.88
CA ASN A 209 -12.86 17.63 -0.59
C ASN A 209 -13.55 16.32 -0.25
N THR A 210 -12.82 15.33 0.21
CA THR A 210 -13.37 14.10 0.77
C THR A 210 -12.84 13.88 2.18
N SER A 211 -13.76 13.70 3.11
CA SER A 211 -13.46 13.40 4.51
C SER A 211 -14.21 12.15 4.91
N GLY A 212 -13.49 11.15 5.38
CA GLY A 212 -14.07 9.87 5.75
C GLY A 212 -13.47 9.34 7.04
N ILE A 213 -14.32 8.73 7.85
CA ILE A 213 -13.93 8.05 9.09
C ILE A 213 -14.70 6.73 9.21
N GLY A 214 -14.10 5.75 9.85
CA GLY A 214 -14.80 4.49 10.09
C GLY A 214 -13.99 3.43 10.81
N PRO A 215 -14.63 2.32 11.18
CA PRO A 215 -13.98 1.22 11.88
C PRO A 215 -12.94 0.50 11.03
N LEU A 216 -11.93 0.00 11.72
CA LEU A 216 -10.88 -0.86 11.20
C LEU A 216 -10.75 -2.07 12.12
N LEU A 217 -10.76 -3.25 11.52
CA LEU A 217 -10.48 -4.51 12.18
C LEU A 217 -9.27 -5.16 11.52
N GLU A 218 -8.38 -5.72 12.31
CA GLU A 218 -7.20 -6.41 11.79
C GLU A 218 -6.89 -7.66 12.65
N TYR A 219 -6.58 -8.75 11.96
CA TYR A 219 -5.95 -9.92 12.55
C TYR A 219 -4.57 -10.09 11.93
N ASP A 220 -3.50 -10.04 12.73
CA ASP A 220 -2.12 -10.10 12.26
C ASP A 220 -1.31 -11.11 13.05
N SER A 221 -1.01 -12.24 12.43
CA SER A 221 -0.21 -13.34 12.97
C SER A 221 1.08 -13.60 12.18
N ARG A 222 1.52 -12.63 11.38
CA ARG A 222 2.75 -12.78 10.59
C ARG A 222 3.98 -12.85 11.48
N ASP A 223 4.92 -13.70 11.10
CA ASP A 223 6.22 -13.86 11.79
C ASP A 223 7.13 -12.63 11.66
N ASN A 224 7.07 -11.94 10.53
CA ASN A 224 7.75 -10.67 10.29
C ASN A 224 6.89 -9.80 9.38
N PRO A 225 6.51 -8.62 9.83
CA PRO A 225 5.67 -7.74 9.01
C PRO A 225 6.33 -7.19 7.75
N LEU A 226 7.67 -7.05 7.71
CA LEU A 226 8.42 -6.50 6.56
C LEU A 226 8.82 -7.56 5.53
N ASN A 227 8.97 -8.81 5.97
CA ASN A 227 9.34 -9.93 5.11
C ASN A 227 8.71 -11.21 5.63
N PRO A 228 7.37 -11.31 5.58
CA PRO A 228 6.65 -12.43 6.15
C PRO A 228 6.92 -13.72 5.39
N GLU A 229 7.11 -14.80 6.14
CA GLU A 229 7.23 -16.14 5.61
C GLU A 229 6.14 -17.07 6.12
N ARG A 230 5.49 -16.70 7.24
CA ARG A 230 4.40 -17.45 7.88
C ARG A 230 3.36 -16.50 8.45
N GLY A 231 2.13 -17.01 8.56
CA GLY A 231 1.04 -16.31 9.22
C GLY A 231 0.10 -15.62 8.28
N PHE A 232 -0.77 -14.81 8.85
CA PHE A 232 -1.89 -14.20 8.14
C PHE A 232 -2.01 -12.74 8.55
N ASN A 233 -2.44 -11.89 7.61
CA ASN A 233 -2.90 -10.55 7.93
C ASN A 233 -4.23 -10.30 7.24
N TYR A 234 -5.30 -10.21 8.02
CA TYR A 234 -6.65 -9.95 7.54
C TYR A 234 -7.11 -8.60 8.04
N LYS A 235 -7.55 -7.74 7.12
CA LYS A 235 -8.03 -6.39 7.42
C LYS A 235 -9.42 -6.17 6.85
N ALA A 236 -10.26 -5.49 7.62
CA ALA A 236 -11.53 -4.96 7.18
C ALA A 236 -11.61 -3.48 7.55
N GLU A 237 -11.79 -2.63 6.55
CA GLU A 237 -11.88 -1.18 6.69
C GLU A 237 -13.22 -0.73 6.09
N TYR A 238 -14.04 -0.05 6.87
CA TYR A 238 -15.28 0.55 6.39
C TYR A 238 -15.25 2.03 6.69
N LEU A 239 -15.28 2.86 5.66
CA LEU A 239 -15.22 4.30 5.78
C LEU A 239 -16.53 4.93 5.33
N TYR A 240 -16.98 5.87 6.10
CA TYR A 240 -18.14 6.69 5.85
C TYR A 240 -17.70 8.11 5.54
N PHE A 241 -18.03 8.59 4.36
CA PHE A 241 -17.75 9.93 3.86
C PHE A 241 -19.07 10.71 3.82
N ASP A 242 -19.09 11.91 4.42
CA ASP A 242 -20.31 12.66 4.61
C ASP A 242 -20.06 14.17 4.68
N GLU A 243 -21.01 14.97 4.21
CA GLU A 243 -20.92 16.44 4.27
C GLU A 243 -20.76 16.96 5.71
N ALA A 244 -21.36 16.29 6.70
CA ALA A 244 -21.26 16.67 8.11
C ALA A 244 -19.82 16.62 8.67
N ILE A 245 -18.93 15.85 8.03
CA ILE A 245 -17.51 15.75 8.42
C ILE A 245 -16.57 16.37 7.38
N GLY A 246 -17.10 17.20 6.45
CA GLY A 246 -16.32 17.95 5.48
C GLY A 246 -16.09 17.27 4.13
N SER A 247 -16.84 16.22 3.80
CA SER A 247 -16.86 15.64 2.45
C SER A 247 -17.81 16.40 1.54
N LYS A 248 -17.42 16.69 0.30
CA LYS A 248 -18.30 17.29 -0.70
C LYS A 248 -19.20 16.27 -1.42
N VAL A 249 -18.90 14.98 -1.27
CA VAL A 249 -19.63 13.85 -1.82
C VAL A 249 -19.86 12.79 -0.75
N ASP A 250 -21.07 12.23 -0.70
CA ASP A 250 -21.49 11.25 0.29
C ASP A 250 -21.37 9.85 -0.28
N TYR A 251 -20.51 9.04 0.33
CA TYR A 251 -20.33 7.65 -0.07
C TYR A 251 -19.78 6.81 1.07
N THR A 252 -19.84 5.50 0.90
CA THR A 252 -19.14 4.56 1.78
C THR A 252 -18.09 3.79 1.00
N SER A 253 -17.02 3.38 1.66
CA SER A 253 -15.97 2.54 1.11
C SER A 253 -15.72 1.36 2.03
N LEU A 254 -15.83 0.16 1.50
CA LEU A 254 -15.43 -1.08 2.15
C LEU A 254 -14.16 -1.60 1.49
N LYS A 255 -13.15 -1.94 2.31
CA LYS A 255 -11.95 -2.63 1.85
C LYS A 255 -11.69 -3.85 2.71
N LEU A 256 -11.67 -5.00 2.09
CA LEU A 256 -11.27 -6.27 2.71
C LEU A 256 -9.95 -6.72 2.11
N THR A 257 -9.00 -7.07 2.95
CA THR A 257 -7.69 -7.58 2.51
C THR A 257 -7.36 -8.84 3.30
N ALA A 258 -6.90 -9.87 2.60
CA ALA A 258 -6.42 -11.11 3.19
C ALA A 258 -5.06 -11.43 2.60
N LEU A 259 -4.03 -11.42 3.45
CA LEU A 259 -2.67 -11.81 3.12
C LEU A 259 -2.36 -13.11 3.86
N ASN A 260 -1.87 -14.10 3.13
CA ASN A 260 -1.60 -15.43 3.65
C ASN A 260 -0.18 -15.83 3.27
N TYR A 261 0.60 -16.34 4.22
CA TYR A 261 2.00 -16.70 4.03
C TYR A 261 2.23 -18.10 4.59
N TRP A 262 2.84 -18.97 3.79
CA TRP A 262 3.14 -20.34 4.13
C TRP A 262 4.59 -20.68 3.79
N ARG A 263 5.37 -21.07 4.80
CA ARG A 263 6.69 -21.65 4.61
C ARG A 263 6.53 -23.16 4.41
N TYR A 264 6.66 -23.61 3.18
CA TYR A 264 6.60 -25.04 2.87
C TYR A 264 7.88 -25.77 3.26
N THR A 265 9.04 -25.14 2.99
CA THR A 265 10.36 -25.61 3.42
C THR A 265 11.19 -24.39 3.85
N ASP A 266 12.41 -24.60 4.37
CA ASP A 266 13.31 -23.49 4.70
C ASP A 266 13.71 -22.63 3.48
N LYS A 267 13.56 -23.20 2.27
CA LYS A 267 13.87 -22.51 1.02
C LYS A 267 12.66 -22.09 0.21
N PHE A 268 11.50 -22.70 0.43
CA PHE A 268 10.32 -22.52 -0.42
C PHE A 268 9.16 -21.94 0.36
N ASN A 269 8.67 -20.76 -0.06
CA ASN A 269 7.55 -20.05 0.53
C ASN A 269 6.48 -19.77 -0.51
N PHE A 270 5.23 -19.76 -0.07
CA PHE A 270 4.07 -19.31 -0.83
C PHE A 270 3.40 -18.14 -0.14
N ALA A 271 2.84 -17.25 -0.93
CA ALA A 271 1.99 -16.18 -0.43
C ALA A 271 0.77 -16.02 -1.34
N LEU A 272 -0.35 -15.63 -0.74
CA LEU A 272 -1.62 -15.37 -1.43
C LEU A 272 -2.22 -14.09 -0.88
N ARG A 273 -2.47 -13.13 -1.76
CA ARG A 273 -3.26 -11.92 -1.50
C ARG A 273 -4.65 -12.09 -2.10
N MET A 274 -5.66 -11.73 -1.35
CA MET A 274 -7.01 -11.47 -1.83
C MET A 274 -7.45 -10.10 -1.34
N GLN A 275 -8.10 -9.33 -2.18
CA GLN A 275 -8.59 -8.01 -1.84
C GLN A 275 -9.93 -7.76 -2.52
N TYR A 276 -10.86 -7.22 -1.77
CA TYR A 276 -12.14 -6.75 -2.26
C TYR A 276 -12.32 -5.30 -1.84
N ASP A 277 -12.58 -4.45 -2.82
CA ASP A 277 -12.85 -3.03 -2.64
C ASP A 277 -14.24 -2.73 -3.18
N SER A 278 -15.07 -2.04 -2.40
CA SER A 278 -16.40 -1.60 -2.81
C SER A 278 -16.65 -0.15 -2.42
N VAL A 279 -17.27 0.60 -3.30
CA VAL A 279 -17.71 1.97 -3.05
C VAL A 279 -19.18 2.10 -3.40
N ASN A 280 -19.96 2.62 -2.45
CA ASN A 280 -21.38 2.86 -2.64
C ASN A 280 -21.68 4.36 -2.54
N ASN A 281 -22.17 4.97 -3.62
CA ASN A 281 -22.64 6.35 -3.64
C ASN A 281 -23.93 6.45 -2.80
N ARG A 282 -23.96 7.38 -1.84
CA ARG A 282 -25.13 7.60 -0.98
C ARG A 282 -25.80 8.94 -1.23
N GLY A 283 -25.14 9.84 -1.95
CA GLY A 283 -25.64 11.15 -2.29
C GLY A 283 -26.22 11.21 -3.71
N GLU A 284 -26.75 12.36 -4.07
CA GLU A 284 -27.24 12.66 -5.42
C GLU A 284 -26.09 13.05 -6.37
N LYS A 285 -24.97 13.52 -5.81
CA LYS A 285 -23.80 13.93 -6.56
C LYS A 285 -23.06 12.70 -7.10
N ARG A 286 -22.58 12.79 -8.32
CA ARG A 286 -21.74 11.74 -8.91
C ARG A 286 -20.41 11.64 -8.19
N LEU A 287 -19.88 10.42 -8.12
CA LEU A 287 -18.57 10.18 -7.57
C LEU A 287 -17.49 10.70 -8.54
N PRO A 288 -16.53 11.51 -8.04
CA PRO A 288 -15.35 11.85 -8.82
C PRO A 288 -14.64 10.61 -9.37
N VAL A 289 -14.09 10.70 -10.57
CA VAL A 289 -13.43 9.59 -11.31
C VAL A 289 -12.31 8.87 -10.55
N TYR A 290 -11.76 9.49 -9.52
CA TYR A 290 -10.71 8.91 -8.69
C TYR A 290 -11.22 8.16 -7.44
N ILE A 291 -12.54 8.14 -7.19
CA ILE A 291 -13.14 7.45 -6.02
C ILE A 291 -13.38 5.96 -6.30
N PRO A 292 -13.96 5.56 -7.47
CA PRO A 292 -14.14 4.15 -7.74
C PRO A 292 -12.83 3.36 -7.67
N PRO A 293 -12.79 2.20 -7.01
CA PRO A 293 -11.62 1.34 -6.97
C PRO A 293 -11.20 0.84 -8.35
N SER A 294 -9.96 0.41 -8.45
CA SER A 294 -9.39 -0.18 -9.66
C SER A 294 -8.67 -1.49 -9.36
N ILE A 295 -8.55 -2.35 -10.36
CA ILE A 295 -7.75 -3.56 -10.27
C ILE A 295 -6.29 -3.18 -9.97
N SER A 296 -5.78 -3.59 -8.81
CA SER A 296 -4.42 -3.31 -8.34
C SER A 296 -3.58 -4.58 -8.40
N LEU A 297 -3.06 -4.90 -9.59
CA LEU A 297 -2.16 -6.03 -9.84
C LEU A 297 -0.83 -5.53 -10.42
N ARG A 298 0.25 -6.25 -10.14
CA ARG A 298 1.52 -5.99 -10.83
C ARG A 298 1.35 -6.27 -12.32
N GLY A 299 1.73 -5.31 -13.19
CA GLY A 299 1.53 -5.39 -14.65
C GLY A 299 0.28 -4.67 -15.16
N VAL A 300 -0.60 -4.21 -14.28
CA VAL A 300 -1.80 -3.45 -14.63
C VAL A 300 -1.63 -1.99 -14.22
N SER A 301 -1.91 -1.07 -15.14
CA SER A 301 -1.93 0.36 -14.84
C SER A 301 -3.03 0.67 -13.83
N ALA A 302 -2.70 1.43 -12.80
CA ALA A 302 -3.53 1.68 -11.62
C ALA A 302 -4.96 2.18 -11.91
N THR A 303 -5.29 2.62 -13.11
CA THR A 303 -6.58 3.23 -13.43
C THR A 303 -7.25 2.66 -14.64
N ARG A 304 -6.67 1.61 -15.15
CA ARG A 304 -7.12 1.02 -16.39
C ARG A 304 -8.48 0.34 -16.25
N TYR A 305 -8.68 -0.39 -15.17
CA TYR A 305 -9.89 -1.17 -14.92
C TYR A 305 -10.51 -0.73 -13.59
N GLN A 306 -11.51 0.13 -13.68
CA GLN A 306 -12.26 0.68 -12.54
C GLN A 306 -13.67 0.10 -12.51
N GLY A 307 -14.25 0.01 -11.32
CA GLY A 307 -15.65 -0.34 -11.06
C GLY A 307 -16.03 0.10 -9.66
N LEU A 308 -17.29 0.04 -9.29
CA LEU A 308 -17.72 0.29 -7.91
C LEU A 308 -17.36 -0.88 -6.99
N ASP A 309 -17.27 -2.07 -7.56
CA ASP A 309 -16.84 -3.31 -6.91
C ASP A 309 -15.65 -3.91 -7.65
N VAL A 310 -14.56 -4.16 -6.91
CA VAL A 310 -13.33 -4.74 -7.48
C VAL A 310 -12.86 -5.88 -6.59
N PHE A 311 -12.57 -7.02 -7.21
CA PHE A 311 -11.93 -8.15 -6.54
C PHE A 311 -10.61 -8.48 -7.23
N VAL A 312 -9.56 -8.69 -6.44
CA VAL A 312 -8.24 -9.13 -6.93
C VAL A 312 -7.72 -10.28 -6.08
N THR A 313 -7.03 -11.20 -6.75
CA THR A 313 -6.24 -12.23 -6.10
C THR A 313 -4.87 -12.31 -6.76
N GLU A 314 -3.82 -12.51 -5.99
CA GLU A 314 -2.44 -12.62 -6.47
C GLU A 314 -1.71 -13.66 -5.65
N ALA A 315 -1.10 -14.64 -6.31
CA ALA A 315 -0.30 -15.70 -5.71
C ALA A 315 1.17 -15.51 -6.05
N GLU A 316 2.05 -15.73 -5.08
CA GLU A 316 3.50 -15.68 -5.24
C GLU A 316 4.14 -16.93 -4.66
N ALA A 317 5.05 -17.53 -5.42
CA ALA A 317 5.93 -18.57 -4.96
C ALA A 317 7.37 -18.03 -4.94
N SER A 318 8.08 -18.23 -3.84
CA SER A 318 9.45 -17.76 -3.70
C SER A 318 10.42 -18.86 -3.24
N TYR A 319 11.66 -18.78 -3.77
CA TYR A 319 12.73 -19.72 -3.50
C TYR A 319 13.99 -18.99 -3.02
N LYS A 320 14.49 -19.33 -1.84
CA LYS A 320 15.76 -18.83 -1.30
C LYS A 320 16.94 -19.52 -1.96
N VAL A 321 17.60 -18.82 -2.89
CA VAL A 321 18.80 -19.30 -3.56
C VAL A 321 19.98 -19.29 -2.60
N THR A 322 20.12 -18.19 -1.86
CA THR A 322 21.11 -18.01 -0.82
C THR A 322 20.43 -17.41 0.43
N HIS A 323 21.18 -17.22 1.51
CA HIS A 323 20.71 -16.50 2.69
C HIS A 323 20.19 -15.08 2.38
N LYS A 324 20.79 -14.40 1.38
CA LYS A 324 20.46 -13.01 1.01
C LYS A 324 19.61 -12.88 -0.25
N ILE A 325 19.52 -13.91 -1.08
CA ILE A 325 18.85 -13.83 -2.39
C ILE A 325 17.67 -14.77 -2.43
N LYS A 326 16.49 -14.22 -2.71
CA LYS A 326 15.24 -14.93 -2.94
C LYS A 326 14.73 -14.61 -4.34
N LEU A 327 14.39 -15.62 -5.12
CA LEU A 327 13.70 -15.50 -6.40
C LEU A 327 12.21 -15.69 -6.18
N ASN A 328 11.37 -14.99 -6.93
CA ASN A 328 9.92 -15.12 -6.88
C ASN A 328 9.30 -15.18 -8.26
N VAL A 329 8.21 -15.91 -8.37
CA VAL A 329 7.30 -15.92 -9.51
C VAL A 329 5.90 -15.67 -8.99
N PHE A 330 5.09 -14.96 -9.74
CA PHE A 330 3.75 -14.58 -9.32
C PHE A 330 2.76 -14.56 -10.47
N THR A 331 1.49 -14.71 -10.13
CA THR A 331 0.37 -14.56 -11.04
C THR A 331 -0.79 -13.92 -10.30
N GLY A 332 -1.58 -13.10 -10.98
CA GLY A 332 -2.72 -12.41 -10.42
C GLY A 332 -3.92 -12.41 -11.35
N MET A 333 -5.10 -12.31 -10.78
CA MET A 333 -6.38 -12.15 -11.48
C MET A 333 -7.18 -11.05 -10.81
N GLY A 334 -7.90 -10.26 -11.59
CA GLY A 334 -8.75 -9.18 -11.11
C GLY A 334 -10.03 -9.03 -11.90
N TRP A 335 -11.07 -8.55 -11.24
CA TRP A 335 -12.38 -8.26 -11.81
C TRP A 335 -12.86 -6.92 -11.29
N ALA A 336 -13.47 -6.13 -12.17
CA ALA A 336 -14.06 -4.83 -11.85
C ALA A 336 -15.45 -4.74 -12.46
N ALA A 337 -16.43 -4.35 -11.68
CA ALA A 337 -17.84 -4.20 -12.08
C ALA A 337 -18.52 -3.07 -11.31
N ASP A 338 -19.68 -2.64 -11.76
CA ASP A 338 -20.49 -1.61 -11.11
C ASP A 338 -21.39 -2.16 -10.00
N SER A 339 -21.43 -3.48 -9.84
CA SER A 339 -22.10 -4.15 -8.73
C SER A 339 -21.42 -5.47 -8.38
N PHE A 340 -21.57 -5.90 -7.13
CA PHE A 340 -21.06 -7.18 -6.66
C PHE A 340 -21.62 -8.38 -7.48
N SER A 341 -22.89 -8.32 -7.90
CA SER A 341 -23.52 -9.39 -8.67
C SER A 341 -22.94 -9.56 -10.08
N ASP A 342 -22.33 -8.51 -10.62
CA ASP A 342 -21.78 -8.51 -11.95
C ASP A 342 -20.29 -8.86 -11.99
N LEU A 343 -19.60 -8.93 -10.83
CA LEU A 343 -18.21 -9.37 -10.76
C LEU A 343 -17.98 -10.73 -11.42
N SER A 344 -18.92 -11.66 -11.29
CA SER A 344 -18.80 -13.00 -11.89
C SER A 344 -18.94 -13.01 -13.44
N LYS A 345 -19.42 -11.91 -14.03
CA LYS A 345 -19.58 -11.71 -15.47
C LYS A 345 -18.51 -10.76 -16.03
N ALA A 346 -17.77 -10.09 -15.14
CA ALA A 346 -16.74 -9.14 -15.52
C ALA A 346 -15.59 -9.83 -16.26
N GLU A 347 -14.96 -9.09 -17.15
CA GLU A 347 -13.73 -9.55 -17.81
C GLU A 347 -12.65 -9.87 -16.79
N THR A 348 -12.00 -11.02 -16.94
CA THR A 348 -10.86 -11.40 -16.11
C THR A 348 -9.61 -10.72 -16.61
N ILE A 349 -8.97 -9.95 -15.75
CA ILE A 349 -7.69 -9.30 -16.02
C ILE A 349 -6.62 -10.11 -15.32
N ASP A 350 -5.77 -10.77 -16.09
CA ASP A 350 -4.72 -11.65 -15.58
C ASP A 350 -3.32 -11.05 -15.76
N THR A 351 -2.43 -11.43 -14.87
CA THR A 351 -1.03 -11.02 -14.88
C THR A 351 -0.11 -12.16 -14.47
N VAL A 352 1.12 -12.11 -14.96
CA VAL A 352 2.16 -13.03 -14.57
C VAL A 352 3.50 -12.30 -14.49
N GLY A 353 4.39 -12.75 -13.63
CA GLY A 353 5.70 -12.13 -13.52
C GLY A 353 6.69 -12.91 -12.69
N ALA A 354 7.89 -12.38 -12.65
CA ALA A 354 8.99 -12.93 -11.88
C ALA A 354 9.86 -11.81 -11.33
N GLY A 355 10.59 -12.11 -10.28
CA GLY A 355 11.47 -11.12 -9.67
C GLY A 355 12.50 -11.74 -8.72
N PHE A 356 13.20 -10.85 -8.03
CA PHE A 356 14.12 -11.26 -6.97
C PHE A 356 14.09 -10.27 -5.82
N ARG A 357 14.53 -10.72 -4.65
CA ARG A 357 14.74 -9.91 -3.46
C ARG A 357 16.16 -10.12 -2.95
N TYR A 358 16.80 -9.03 -2.55
CA TYR A 358 18.08 -9.02 -1.87
C TYR A 358 17.92 -8.46 -0.47
N LEU A 359 18.25 -9.25 0.55
CA LEU A 359 18.18 -8.87 1.95
C LEU A 359 19.28 -7.86 2.28
N ILE A 360 18.91 -6.61 2.58
CA ILE A 360 19.83 -5.52 2.91
C ILE A 360 20.13 -5.54 4.41
N ASP A 361 19.09 -5.65 5.22
CA ASP A 361 19.18 -5.62 6.67
C ASP A 361 18.54 -6.88 7.26
N GLU A 362 19.36 -7.66 7.97
CA GLU A 362 18.92 -8.93 8.57
C GLU A 362 18.16 -8.70 9.89
N HIS A 363 18.44 -7.57 10.57
CA HIS A 363 17.84 -7.28 11.86
C HIS A 363 16.34 -6.96 11.74
N TYR A 364 15.97 -6.13 10.74
CA TYR A 364 14.58 -5.78 10.46
C TYR A 364 13.96 -6.63 9.34
N GLY A 365 14.76 -7.45 8.65
CA GLY A 365 14.32 -8.24 7.50
C GLY A 365 14.08 -7.39 6.25
N ILE A 366 14.71 -6.22 6.12
CA ILE A 366 14.50 -5.32 4.98
C ILE A 366 15.19 -5.87 3.75
N SER A 367 14.42 -6.05 2.68
CA SER A 367 14.92 -6.46 1.37
C SER A 367 14.60 -5.40 0.31
N ILE A 368 15.44 -5.34 -0.73
CA ILE A 368 15.16 -4.61 -1.98
C ILE A 368 15.04 -5.62 -3.11
N GLY A 369 14.19 -5.35 -4.07
CA GLY A 369 13.99 -6.27 -5.17
C GLY A 369 13.51 -5.60 -6.45
N LEU A 370 13.50 -6.42 -7.48
CA LEU A 370 12.99 -6.04 -8.79
C LEU A 370 12.03 -7.12 -9.27
N ASP A 371 10.86 -6.68 -9.72
CA ASP A 371 9.85 -7.53 -10.37
C ASP A 371 9.64 -7.06 -11.79
N VAL A 372 9.50 -8.02 -12.70
CA VAL A 372 9.02 -7.82 -14.07
C VAL A 372 7.67 -8.50 -14.17
N ALA A 373 6.66 -7.75 -14.55
CA ALA A 373 5.29 -8.23 -14.69
C ALA A 373 4.80 -8.01 -16.13
N HIS A 374 4.05 -8.97 -16.62
CA HIS A 374 3.30 -8.90 -17.86
C HIS A 374 1.82 -8.85 -17.55
N GLY A 375 1.15 -7.79 -17.99
CA GLY A 375 -0.29 -7.63 -17.95
C GLY A 375 -0.91 -7.64 -19.34
N PRO A 376 -2.23 -7.50 -19.48
CA PRO A 376 -2.92 -7.59 -20.76
C PRO A 376 -2.42 -6.59 -21.81
N GLU A 377 -1.95 -5.43 -21.40
CA GLU A 377 -1.64 -4.32 -22.31
C GLU A 377 -0.16 -3.97 -22.34
N GLN A 378 0.60 -4.31 -21.28
CA GLN A 378 1.98 -3.85 -21.15
C GLN A 378 2.81 -4.70 -20.22
N ASN A 379 4.12 -4.52 -20.36
CA ASN A 379 5.09 -4.99 -19.37
C ASN A 379 5.41 -3.86 -18.39
N ALA A 380 5.55 -4.21 -17.12
CA ALA A 380 5.94 -3.27 -16.08
C ALA A 380 7.14 -3.81 -15.28
N ILE A 381 7.96 -2.90 -14.82
CA ILE A 381 9.12 -3.21 -13.97
C ILE A 381 8.90 -2.48 -12.65
N TYR A 382 9.03 -3.19 -11.53
CA TYR A 382 8.87 -2.63 -10.20
C TYR A 382 10.16 -2.80 -9.40
N ILE A 383 10.62 -1.73 -8.79
CA ILE A 383 11.67 -1.77 -7.78
C ILE A 383 11.00 -1.57 -6.43
N GLN A 384 11.14 -2.55 -5.56
CA GLN A 384 10.42 -2.61 -4.30
C GLN A 384 11.37 -2.72 -3.12
N ALA A 385 10.98 -2.15 -1.98
CA ALA A 385 11.63 -2.32 -0.69
C ALA A 385 10.66 -3.03 0.26
N GLY A 386 11.12 -4.07 0.95
CA GLY A 386 10.30 -4.89 1.84
C GLY A 386 9.54 -6.01 1.13
N SER A 387 8.39 -6.39 1.69
CA SER A 387 7.47 -7.37 1.09
C SER A 387 6.72 -6.77 -0.11
N THR A 388 6.16 -7.63 -0.94
CA THR A 388 5.35 -7.21 -2.10
C THR A 388 4.00 -6.61 -1.67
N TRP A 389 3.43 -7.11 -0.58
CA TRP A 389 2.16 -6.70 0.03
C TRP A 389 2.31 -6.42 1.51
#